data_126e8d8c11684730622922e9314e1d1d
#
_entry.id   126e8d8c11684730622922e9314e1d1d
#
_cell.length_a   1.000
_cell.length_b   1.000
_cell.length_c   1.000
_cell.angle_alpha   90.00
_cell.angle_beta   90.00
_cell.angle_gamma   90.00
#
_symmetry.space_group_name_H-M   'P 1'
#
loop_
_entity.id
_entity.type
_entity.pdbx_description
1 polymer ?
#
loop_
_entity_poly.entity_id
_entity_poly.type
_entity_poly.pdbx_seq_one_letter_code
_entity_poly.pdbx_strand_id
1 'polypeptide(L)'
;MARSLTRAALGLALAGLCLLVYLASNPERDNLYNHFVWQAAAWLEGEAGIRYPVYAERPGDPENWYFQDVLQIVGPDGAPTGRALLPFPPLPALVLVPFVAVWGLATNAQLLAALLGGLDVGLASWVLGRLGIGPATRLVATVFFGLGTVLWYAAMLGTTWYLAHLVAIASTLLAVGIALGADREALAGAGGAAGAGGAAGGPGAPAGVRFGDLLRAPGRLVAATLPLDPRAVASGLLLGLAATARLTMAFGLPFLLLVGGGGAWPRRALSTLMGACLPILGLLAYNVATTGHVFHPGYEALYRQETAFYPLLYPYLEYHPDWGIEDPRYVPQNLRLMLVAPPEILPPCPDPAASRALFDPACPWLRPRDDGMGLLFVSPAWLLALAGLRGYGRSRLVTGAVLAVVSIALVDLMHFSQGWVQFGYRFSNDFAPFLLLLAGLGMERLGPGRPLVLGLVAWSVVVNWWGVVWGRTLGW
;
A
#
# COMPACT_ATOMS: atom_id res chain seq x y z
N MET A 1 6.22 -25.58 19.82
CA MET A 1 5.92 -26.06 18.46
C MET A 1 4.42 -26.01 18.14
N ALA A 2 3.51 -26.66 18.88
CA ALA A 2 2.07 -26.66 18.58
C ALA A 2 1.45 -25.26 18.45
N ARG A 3 1.71 -24.32 19.36
CA ARG A 3 1.17 -22.95 19.31
C ARG A 3 1.66 -22.12 18.11
N SER A 4 2.86 -22.40 17.58
CA SER A 4 3.36 -21.73 16.39
C SER A 4 2.70 -22.26 15.12
N LEU A 5 2.46 -23.58 15.04
CA LEU A 5 1.73 -24.23 13.95
C LEU A 5 0.29 -23.72 13.87
N THR A 6 -0.41 -23.61 15.01
CA THR A 6 -1.78 -23.08 15.05
C THR A 6 -1.83 -21.61 14.59
N ARG A 7 -0.81 -20.80 14.91
CA ARG A 7 -0.74 -19.41 14.47
C ARG A 7 -0.48 -19.28 12.96
N ALA A 8 0.35 -20.13 12.39
CA ALA A 8 0.57 -20.17 10.94
C ALA A 8 -0.67 -20.65 10.19
N ALA A 9 -1.33 -21.70 10.70
CA ALA A 9 -2.55 -22.25 10.12
C ALA A 9 -3.68 -21.20 10.06
N LEU A 10 -3.87 -20.41 11.13
CA LEU A 10 -4.86 -19.31 11.11
C LEU A 10 -4.55 -18.30 10.00
N GLY A 11 -3.29 -17.87 9.87
CA GLY A 11 -2.89 -16.91 8.83
C GLY A 11 -3.14 -17.45 7.42
N LEU A 12 -2.80 -18.71 7.17
CA LEU A 12 -3.02 -19.37 5.88
C LEU A 12 -4.52 -19.57 5.60
N ALA A 13 -5.33 -19.92 6.60
CA ALA A 13 -6.77 -20.08 6.43
C ALA A 13 -7.44 -18.75 6.07
N LEU A 14 -7.03 -17.64 6.71
CA LEU A 14 -7.56 -16.30 6.41
C LEU A 14 -7.09 -15.82 5.02
N ALA A 15 -5.83 -16.08 4.66
CA ALA A 15 -5.32 -15.79 3.32
C ALA A 15 -6.12 -16.53 2.24
N GLY A 16 -6.35 -17.84 2.45
CA GLY A 16 -7.15 -18.65 1.53
C GLY A 16 -8.61 -18.22 1.44
N LEU A 17 -9.24 -17.88 2.58
CA LEU A 17 -10.60 -17.35 2.59
C LEU A 17 -10.71 -16.03 1.83
N CYS A 18 -9.82 -15.06 2.11
CA CYS A 18 -9.82 -13.79 1.40
C CYS A 18 -9.53 -13.97 -0.09
N LEU A 19 -8.59 -14.84 -0.47
CA LEU A 19 -8.35 -15.18 -1.87
C LEU A 19 -9.61 -15.68 -2.56
N LEU A 20 -10.35 -16.62 -1.95
CA LEU A 20 -11.61 -17.14 -2.50
C LEU A 20 -12.66 -16.02 -2.65
N VAL A 21 -12.75 -15.13 -1.66
CA VAL A 21 -13.65 -13.96 -1.73
C VAL A 21 -13.23 -13.02 -2.87
N TYR A 22 -11.95 -12.72 -3.03
CA TYR A 22 -11.45 -11.85 -4.11
C TYR A 22 -11.74 -12.44 -5.50
N LEU A 23 -11.50 -13.74 -5.67
CA LEU A 23 -11.79 -14.45 -6.92
C LEU A 23 -13.30 -14.49 -7.22
N ALA A 24 -14.13 -14.69 -6.19
CA ALA A 24 -15.60 -14.67 -6.34
C ALA A 24 -16.14 -13.26 -6.60
N SER A 25 -15.45 -12.23 -6.14
CA SER A 25 -15.84 -10.83 -6.33
C SER A 25 -15.72 -10.36 -7.77
N ASN A 26 -14.82 -10.95 -8.56
CA ASN A 26 -14.67 -10.68 -9.99
C ASN A 26 -14.40 -11.98 -10.77
N PRO A 27 -15.47 -12.76 -11.06
CA PRO A 27 -15.34 -14.06 -11.72
C PRO A 27 -14.91 -13.97 -13.19
N GLU A 28 -15.20 -12.88 -13.86
CA GLU A 28 -14.82 -12.64 -15.27
C GLU A 28 -13.33 -12.38 -15.39
N ARG A 29 -12.71 -11.85 -14.33
CA ARG A 29 -11.27 -11.57 -14.28
C ARG A 29 -10.80 -10.72 -15.45
N ASP A 30 -11.61 -9.77 -15.82
CA ASP A 30 -11.31 -8.84 -16.88
C ASP A 30 -10.64 -7.59 -16.33
N ASN A 31 -9.63 -7.10 -17.06
CA ASN A 31 -8.87 -5.92 -16.70
C ASN A 31 -8.26 -5.30 -17.97
N LEU A 32 -8.71 -4.12 -18.31
CA LEU A 32 -8.22 -3.37 -19.48
C LEU A 32 -6.84 -2.75 -19.24
N TYR A 33 -6.46 -2.50 -17.98
CA TYR A 33 -5.23 -1.78 -17.63
C TYR A 33 -4.11 -2.74 -17.23
N ASN A 34 -3.44 -3.33 -18.22
CA ASN A 34 -2.40 -4.34 -18.06
C ASN A 34 -0.98 -3.80 -18.33
N HIS A 35 -0.70 -2.54 -18.00
CA HIS A 35 0.58 -1.88 -18.31
C HIS A 35 1.80 -2.68 -17.86
N PHE A 36 1.76 -3.30 -16.68
CA PHE A 36 2.89 -4.09 -16.19
C PHE A 36 3.07 -5.42 -16.93
N VAL A 37 2.00 -6.00 -17.49
CA VAL A 37 2.11 -7.15 -18.40
C VAL A 37 2.80 -6.72 -19.69
N TRP A 38 2.40 -5.58 -20.24
CA TRP A 38 3.00 -5.03 -21.47
C TRP A 38 4.47 -4.66 -21.27
N GLN A 39 4.81 -4.08 -20.10
CA GLN A 39 6.19 -3.75 -19.74
C GLN A 39 7.04 -5.00 -19.59
N ALA A 40 6.55 -6.03 -18.93
CA ALA A 40 7.25 -7.30 -18.77
C ALA A 40 7.47 -7.98 -20.15
N ALA A 41 6.48 -7.92 -21.04
CA ALA A 41 6.61 -8.43 -22.42
C ALA A 41 7.68 -7.67 -23.21
N ALA A 42 7.71 -6.34 -23.12
CA ALA A 42 8.73 -5.52 -23.76
C ALA A 42 10.15 -5.88 -23.28
N TRP A 43 10.34 -6.10 -21.97
CA TRP A 43 11.63 -6.51 -21.43
C TRP A 43 12.08 -7.89 -21.91
N LEU A 44 11.15 -8.83 -22.07
CA LEU A 44 11.46 -10.15 -22.65
C LEU A 44 11.86 -10.07 -24.13
N GLU A 45 11.44 -9.01 -24.83
CA GLU A 45 11.89 -8.68 -26.19
C GLU A 45 13.20 -7.88 -26.21
N GLY A 46 13.77 -7.51 -25.06
CA GLY A 46 14.97 -6.66 -24.95
C GLY A 46 14.70 -5.16 -25.11
N GLU A 47 13.43 -4.74 -25.03
CA GLU A 47 12.99 -3.38 -25.24
C GLU A 47 12.66 -2.67 -23.93
N ALA A 48 12.98 -1.38 -23.80
CA ALA A 48 12.64 -0.57 -22.63
C ALA A 48 11.19 -0.06 -22.66
N GLY A 49 10.69 0.29 -23.85
CA GLY A 49 9.34 0.79 -24.07
C GLY A 49 8.39 -0.28 -24.58
N ILE A 50 7.14 -0.20 -24.13
CA ILE A 50 6.07 -1.08 -24.65
C ILE A 50 5.78 -0.80 -26.12
N ARG A 51 5.25 -1.78 -26.84
CA ARG A 51 4.65 -1.54 -28.16
C ARG A 51 3.44 -0.62 -27.99
N TYR A 52 3.25 0.29 -28.95
CA TYR A 52 2.12 1.20 -28.93
C TYR A 52 1.62 1.48 -30.35
N PRO A 53 0.43 1.04 -30.75
CA PRO A 53 -0.54 0.25 -29.96
C PRO A 53 0.01 -1.13 -29.55
N VAL A 54 -0.48 -1.67 -28.43
CA VAL A 54 0.05 -2.94 -27.85
C VAL A 54 -0.23 -4.12 -28.77
N TYR A 55 -1.42 -4.18 -29.35
CA TYR A 55 -1.86 -5.26 -30.25
C TYR A 55 -1.88 -4.74 -31.69
N ALA A 56 -0.80 -4.99 -32.43
CA ALA A 56 -0.69 -4.56 -33.82
C ALA A 56 -1.76 -5.17 -34.75
N GLU A 57 -2.21 -6.38 -34.41
CA GLU A 57 -3.26 -7.11 -35.14
C GLU A 57 -4.69 -6.64 -34.83
N ARG A 58 -4.87 -5.72 -33.89
CA ARG A 58 -6.17 -5.18 -33.46
C ARG A 58 -6.22 -3.65 -33.52
N PRO A 59 -5.85 -3.00 -34.60
CA PRO A 59 -5.65 -1.54 -34.63
C PRO A 59 -6.91 -0.71 -34.32
N GLY A 60 -8.10 -1.28 -34.44
CA GLY A 60 -9.37 -0.61 -34.11
C GLY A 60 -9.99 -1.05 -32.77
N ASP A 61 -9.33 -1.93 -32.03
CA ASP A 61 -9.83 -2.45 -30.76
C ASP A 61 -9.71 -1.38 -29.66
N PRO A 62 -10.81 -1.06 -28.92
CA PRO A 62 -10.74 -0.14 -27.77
C PRO A 62 -9.68 -0.51 -26.75
N GLU A 63 -9.46 -1.80 -26.45
CA GLU A 63 -8.39 -2.27 -25.58
C GLU A 63 -7.00 -1.83 -26.02
N ASN A 64 -6.80 -1.61 -27.32
CA ASN A 64 -5.54 -1.19 -27.90
C ASN A 64 -5.29 0.32 -27.78
N TRP A 65 -6.32 1.10 -27.57
CA TRP A 65 -6.28 2.56 -27.51
C TRP A 65 -6.61 3.11 -26.13
N TYR A 66 -7.02 2.26 -25.19
CA TYR A 66 -7.43 2.66 -23.86
C TYR A 66 -6.21 2.81 -22.92
N PHE A 67 -5.34 3.75 -23.28
CA PHE A 67 -4.10 3.97 -22.55
C PHE A 67 -4.14 5.29 -21.79
N GLN A 68 -4.41 5.19 -20.54
CA GLN A 68 -4.06 6.24 -19.59
C GLN A 68 -2.62 6.04 -19.14
N ASP A 69 -1.94 7.13 -18.86
CA ASP A 69 -0.60 7.14 -18.26
C ASP A 69 0.49 6.48 -19.14
N VAL A 70 0.40 6.63 -20.46
CA VAL A 70 1.40 6.14 -21.40
C VAL A 70 2.02 7.32 -22.17
N LEU A 71 3.35 7.35 -22.25
CA LEU A 71 4.09 8.37 -22.97
C LEU A 71 4.62 7.82 -24.28
N GLN A 72 4.03 8.25 -25.37
CA GLN A 72 4.48 7.85 -26.71
C GLN A 72 5.88 8.38 -27.00
N ILE A 73 6.76 7.52 -27.49
CA ILE A 73 8.09 7.90 -27.94
C ILE A 73 7.97 8.39 -29.38
N VAL A 74 8.43 9.62 -29.62
CA VAL A 74 8.50 10.22 -30.95
C VAL A 74 9.94 10.24 -31.49
N GLY A 75 10.09 10.01 -32.75
CA GLY A 75 11.39 10.09 -33.43
C GLY A 75 11.87 11.54 -33.61
N PRO A 76 13.09 11.73 -34.10
CA PRO A 76 13.65 13.08 -34.40
C PRO A 76 12.82 13.89 -35.38
N ASP A 77 12.05 13.23 -36.23
CA ASP A 77 11.12 13.79 -37.21
C ASP A 77 9.74 14.14 -36.62
N GLY A 78 9.54 13.90 -35.31
CA GLY A 78 8.27 14.07 -34.62
C GLY A 78 7.25 12.95 -34.87
N ALA A 79 7.60 11.93 -35.66
CA ALA A 79 6.71 10.80 -35.91
C ALA A 79 6.70 9.79 -34.75
N PRO A 80 5.56 9.14 -34.47
CA PRO A 80 5.49 8.06 -33.51
C PRO A 80 6.42 6.90 -33.89
N THR A 81 7.18 6.41 -32.92
CA THR A 81 8.10 5.26 -33.13
C THR A 81 7.43 3.89 -33.03
N GLY A 82 6.14 3.84 -32.71
CA GLY A 82 5.45 2.59 -32.37
C GLY A 82 5.81 2.06 -30.97
N ARG A 83 6.45 2.87 -30.13
CA ARG A 83 6.84 2.56 -28.75
C ARG A 83 6.36 3.62 -27.79
N ALA A 84 6.16 3.23 -26.52
CA ALA A 84 5.79 4.15 -25.46
C ALA A 84 6.44 3.76 -24.13
N LEU A 85 6.63 4.74 -23.25
CA LEU A 85 7.15 4.57 -21.89
C LEU A 85 6.01 4.58 -20.88
N LEU A 86 6.18 3.78 -19.82
CA LEU A 86 5.34 3.80 -18.64
C LEU A 86 6.04 4.57 -17.53
N PRO A 87 5.39 5.55 -16.89
CA PRO A 87 5.99 6.34 -15.82
C PRO A 87 6.10 5.56 -14.50
N PHE A 88 5.45 4.40 -14.41
CA PHE A 88 5.34 3.64 -13.16
C PHE A 88 6.65 2.96 -12.75
N PRO A 89 6.94 2.89 -11.43
CA PRO A 89 8.07 2.12 -10.92
C PRO A 89 8.01 0.65 -11.35
N PRO A 90 9.17 0.02 -11.67
CA PRO A 90 9.23 -1.22 -12.45
C PRO A 90 8.98 -2.52 -11.67
N LEU A 91 8.98 -2.53 -10.33
CA LEU A 91 8.90 -3.79 -9.56
C LEU A 91 7.66 -4.63 -9.88
N PRO A 92 6.45 -4.08 -10.05
CA PRO A 92 5.29 -4.90 -10.40
C PRO A 92 5.47 -5.63 -11.73
N ALA A 93 6.05 -4.98 -12.73
CA ALA A 93 6.37 -5.62 -14.01
C ALA A 93 7.42 -6.74 -13.83
N LEU A 94 8.46 -6.52 -13.00
CA LEU A 94 9.45 -7.55 -12.67
C LEU A 94 8.82 -8.79 -12.03
N VAL A 95 7.85 -8.61 -11.13
CA VAL A 95 7.09 -9.71 -10.51
C VAL A 95 6.32 -10.49 -11.57
N LEU A 96 5.85 -9.83 -12.63
CA LEU A 96 5.09 -10.45 -13.71
C LEU A 96 5.96 -11.16 -14.75
N VAL A 97 7.25 -10.83 -14.89
CA VAL A 97 8.14 -11.42 -15.92
C VAL A 97 8.05 -12.95 -16.02
N PRO A 98 8.10 -13.74 -14.92
CA PRO A 98 8.02 -15.20 -15.01
C PRO A 98 6.69 -15.71 -15.62
N PHE A 99 5.60 -15.00 -15.35
CA PHE A 99 4.27 -15.33 -15.83
C PHE A 99 4.11 -14.92 -17.30
N VAL A 100 4.59 -13.74 -17.65
CA VAL A 100 4.57 -13.24 -19.04
C VAL A 100 5.48 -14.06 -19.93
N ALA A 101 6.60 -14.59 -19.42
CA ALA A 101 7.44 -15.53 -20.16
C ALA A 101 6.71 -16.82 -20.56
N VAL A 102 5.70 -17.23 -19.80
CA VAL A 102 4.90 -18.45 -20.07
C VAL A 102 3.65 -18.15 -20.89
N TRP A 103 2.92 -17.09 -20.53
CA TRP A 103 1.59 -16.78 -21.09
C TRP A 103 1.56 -15.55 -22.00
N GLY A 104 2.70 -14.86 -22.19
CA GLY A 104 2.77 -13.66 -23.01
C GLY A 104 1.79 -12.58 -22.53
N LEU A 105 1.20 -11.86 -23.50
CA LEU A 105 0.19 -10.84 -23.24
C LEU A 105 -1.14 -11.40 -22.69
N ALA A 106 -1.35 -12.72 -22.75
CA ALA A 106 -2.51 -13.37 -22.14
C ALA A 106 -2.35 -13.59 -20.62
N THR A 107 -1.26 -13.10 -20.01
CA THR A 107 -1.06 -13.17 -18.56
C THR A 107 -2.17 -12.44 -17.83
N ASN A 108 -2.90 -13.16 -16.95
CA ASN A 108 -3.99 -12.59 -16.18
C ASN A 108 -3.46 -11.87 -14.94
N ALA A 109 -3.25 -10.55 -15.05
CA ALA A 109 -2.76 -9.72 -13.95
C ALA A 109 -3.72 -9.67 -12.77
N GLN A 110 -5.03 -9.77 -13.02
CA GLN A 110 -6.05 -9.78 -11.98
C GLN A 110 -6.01 -11.04 -11.11
N LEU A 111 -5.82 -12.22 -11.72
CA LEU A 111 -5.62 -13.45 -10.95
C LEU A 111 -4.38 -13.33 -10.03
N LEU A 112 -3.30 -12.76 -10.55
CA LEU A 112 -2.08 -12.54 -9.77
C LEU A 112 -2.29 -11.50 -8.67
N ALA A 113 -3.09 -10.47 -8.92
CA ALA A 113 -3.48 -9.50 -7.90
C ALA A 113 -4.28 -10.14 -6.77
N ALA A 114 -5.24 -11.02 -7.08
CA ALA A 114 -5.99 -11.76 -6.07
C ALA A 114 -5.08 -12.67 -5.22
N LEU A 115 -4.10 -13.34 -5.84
CA LEU A 115 -3.10 -14.16 -5.15
C LEU A 115 -2.21 -13.30 -4.24
N LEU A 116 -1.75 -12.14 -4.71
CA LEU A 116 -0.97 -11.18 -3.91
C LEU A 116 -1.81 -10.63 -2.75
N GLY A 117 -3.07 -10.25 -2.98
CA GLY A 117 -3.96 -9.79 -1.91
C GLY A 117 -4.17 -10.85 -0.83
N GLY A 118 -4.34 -12.14 -1.22
CA GLY A 118 -4.38 -13.26 -0.29
C GLY A 118 -3.08 -13.40 0.50
N LEU A 119 -1.92 -13.26 -0.17
CA LEU A 119 -0.60 -13.24 0.46
C LEU A 119 -0.48 -12.09 1.47
N ASP A 120 -0.92 -10.89 1.10
CA ASP A 120 -0.90 -9.71 1.97
C ASP A 120 -1.69 -9.92 3.26
N VAL A 121 -2.85 -10.57 3.18
CA VAL A 121 -3.64 -10.96 4.37
C VAL A 121 -2.88 -11.95 5.24
N GLY A 122 -2.22 -12.95 4.65
CA GLY A 122 -1.37 -13.91 5.35
C GLY A 122 -0.19 -13.23 6.05
N LEU A 123 0.48 -12.31 5.36
CA LEU A 123 1.59 -11.52 5.89
C LEU A 123 1.12 -10.57 7.00
N ALA A 124 -0.02 -9.91 6.83
CA ALA A 124 -0.62 -9.07 7.87
C ALA A 124 -0.89 -9.88 9.14
N SER A 125 -1.49 -11.07 9.01
CA SER A 125 -1.68 -11.98 10.12
C SER A 125 -0.37 -12.40 10.80
N TRP A 126 0.68 -12.65 10.02
CA TRP A 126 2.00 -12.97 10.54
C TRP A 126 2.64 -11.80 11.30
N VAL A 127 2.56 -10.59 10.75
CA VAL A 127 3.05 -9.35 11.38
C VAL A 127 2.31 -9.08 12.70
N LEU A 128 0.97 -9.15 12.69
CA LEU A 128 0.14 -9.01 13.89
C LEU A 128 0.51 -10.04 14.98
N GLY A 129 0.83 -11.27 14.57
CA GLY A 129 1.34 -12.30 15.49
C GLY A 129 2.67 -11.92 16.16
N ARG A 130 3.44 -11.01 15.57
CA ARG A 130 4.69 -10.49 16.15
C ARG A 130 4.50 -9.29 17.07
N LEU A 131 3.33 -8.67 17.11
CA LEU A 131 3.00 -7.59 18.05
C LEU A 131 2.78 -8.07 19.49
N GLY A 132 2.55 -9.37 19.70
CA GLY A 132 2.22 -9.91 21.02
C GLY A 132 0.76 -9.73 21.43
N ILE A 133 -0.12 -9.35 20.49
CA ILE A 133 -1.58 -9.27 20.71
C ILE A 133 -2.21 -10.67 20.77
N GLY A 134 -3.39 -10.76 21.39
CA GLY A 134 -4.13 -12.01 21.56
C GLY A 134 -4.64 -12.59 20.21
N PRO A 135 -4.96 -13.90 20.19
CA PRO A 135 -5.40 -14.56 18.95
C PRO A 135 -6.73 -14.01 18.42
N ALA A 136 -7.64 -13.61 19.29
CA ALA A 136 -8.92 -12.99 18.90
C ALA A 136 -8.70 -11.63 18.23
N THR A 137 -7.85 -10.79 18.81
CA THR A 137 -7.49 -9.49 18.20
C THR A 137 -6.81 -9.69 16.84
N ARG A 138 -5.88 -10.65 16.77
CA ARG A 138 -5.22 -10.99 15.51
C ARG A 138 -6.22 -11.41 14.44
N LEU A 139 -7.19 -12.26 14.78
CA LEU A 139 -8.27 -12.67 13.88
C LEU A 139 -9.07 -11.46 13.39
N VAL A 140 -9.62 -10.65 14.31
CA VAL A 140 -10.45 -9.49 13.97
C VAL A 140 -9.69 -8.47 13.13
N ALA A 141 -8.44 -8.15 13.51
CA ALA A 141 -7.62 -7.20 12.76
C ALA A 141 -7.23 -7.72 11.37
N THR A 142 -6.99 -9.04 11.21
CA THR A 142 -6.68 -9.63 9.90
C THR A 142 -7.92 -9.64 9.00
N VAL A 143 -9.11 -9.98 9.52
CA VAL A 143 -10.37 -9.91 8.78
C VAL A 143 -10.67 -8.48 8.36
N PHE A 144 -10.49 -7.53 9.28
CA PHE A 144 -10.63 -6.10 8.95
C PHE A 144 -9.68 -5.69 7.82
N PHE A 145 -8.39 -6.04 7.90
CA PHE A 145 -7.42 -5.68 6.87
C PHE A 145 -7.78 -6.26 5.51
N GLY A 146 -8.16 -7.55 5.45
CA GLY A 146 -8.48 -8.24 4.20
C GLY A 146 -9.82 -7.85 3.58
N LEU A 147 -10.86 -7.62 4.39
CA LEU A 147 -12.22 -7.45 3.90
C LEU A 147 -12.84 -6.09 4.27
N GLY A 148 -12.30 -5.38 5.26
CA GLY A 148 -12.81 -4.08 5.70
C GLY A 148 -11.99 -2.89 5.23
N THR A 149 -11.09 -3.07 4.27
CA THR A 149 -10.26 -2.00 3.69
C THR A 149 -10.30 -2.06 2.17
N VAL A 150 -9.82 -1.01 1.53
CA VAL A 150 -9.70 -0.93 0.06
C VAL A 150 -8.73 -1.96 -0.54
N LEU A 151 -8.05 -2.76 0.28
CA LEU A 151 -7.28 -3.92 -0.16
C LEU A 151 -8.15 -4.92 -0.94
N TRP A 152 -9.39 -5.16 -0.48
CA TRP A 152 -10.33 -6.06 -1.17
C TRP A 152 -10.57 -5.59 -2.60
N TYR A 153 -10.91 -4.30 -2.76
CA TYR A 153 -11.13 -3.71 -4.06
C TYR A 153 -9.88 -3.79 -4.96
N ALA A 154 -8.71 -3.47 -4.40
CA ALA A 154 -7.43 -3.57 -5.09
C ALA A 154 -7.14 -5.00 -5.56
N ALA A 155 -7.35 -5.99 -4.70
CA ALA A 155 -7.06 -7.39 -4.98
C ALA A 155 -8.01 -8.02 -6.01
N MET A 156 -9.30 -7.61 -6.03
CA MET A 156 -10.26 -8.16 -6.97
C MET A 156 -10.17 -7.53 -8.36
N LEU A 157 -9.72 -6.27 -8.45
CA LEU A 157 -9.64 -5.54 -9.72
C LEU A 157 -8.29 -5.73 -10.41
N GLY A 158 -7.20 -5.60 -9.68
CA GLY A 158 -5.85 -5.90 -10.15
C GLY A 158 -5.35 -5.06 -11.33
N THR A 159 -5.93 -3.87 -11.57
CA THR A 159 -5.42 -2.95 -12.58
C THR A 159 -4.02 -2.47 -12.21
N THR A 160 -3.31 -1.88 -13.14
CA THR A 160 -1.95 -1.38 -12.98
C THR A 160 -1.70 -0.67 -11.65
N TRP A 161 -2.53 0.31 -11.33
CA TRP A 161 -2.37 1.11 -10.10
C TRP A 161 -2.60 0.27 -8.84
N TYR A 162 -3.58 -0.65 -8.85
CA TYR A 162 -3.89 -1.50 -7.70
C TYR A 162 -2.88 -2.62 -7.51
N LEU A 163 -2.38 -3.22 -8.59
CA LEU A 163 -1.31 -4.23 -8.53
C LEU A 163 -0.04 -3.65 -7.88
N ALA A 164 0.30 -2.38 -8.20
CA ALA A 164 1.43 -1.71 -7.58
C ALA A 164 1.29 -1.61 -6.06
N HIS A 165 0.09 -1.29 -5.53
CA HIS A 165 -0.15 -1.29 -4.09
C HIS A 165 0.05 -2.67 -3.46
N LEU A 166 -0.48 -3.74 -4.07
CA LEU A 166 -0.36 -5.10 -3.52
C LEU A 166 1.10 -5.55 -3.43
N VAL A 167 1.89 -5.32 -4.48
CA VAL A 167 3.33 -5.64 -4.47
C VAL A 167 4.07 -4.83 -3.39
N ALA A 168 3.72 -3.55 -3.23
CA ALA A 168 4.31 -2.69 -2.21
C ALA A 168 3.93 -3.12 -0.79
N ILE A 169 2.66 -3.47 -0.55
CA ILE A 169 2.17 -3.98 0.74
C ILE A 169 2.89 -5.26 1.14
N ALA A 170 3.00 -6.25 0.24
CA ALA A 170 3.70 -7.51 0.50
C ALA A 170 5.14 -7.26 0.96
N SER A 171 5.87 -6.44 0.21
CA SER A 171 7.26 -6.09 0.51
C SER A 171 7.39 -5.35 1.85
N THR A 172 6.47 -4.42 2.13
CA THR A 172 6.46 -3.65 3.39
C THR A 172 6.11 -4.52 4.59
N LEU A 173 5.11 -5.40 4.47
CA LEU A 173 4.75 -6.33 5.56
C LEU A 173 5.88 -7.29 5.87
N LEU A 174 6.63 -7.76 4.87
CA LEU A 174 7.84 -8.56 5.08
C LEU A 174 8.91 -7.75 5.83
N ALA A 175 9.19 -6.50 5.42
CA ALA A 175 10.15 -5.62 6.09
C ALA A 175 9.77 -5.39 7.56
N VAL A 176 8.51 -5.00 7.81
CA VAL A 176 7.95 -4.78 9.15
C VAL A 176 8.02 -6.05 10.01
N GLY A 177 7.64 -7.19 9.44
CA GLY A 177 7.67 -8.45 10.14
C GLY A 177 9.08 -8.89 10.56
N ILE A 178 10.10 -8.71 9.70
CA ILE A 178 11.51 -8.99 10.04
C ILE A 178 11.96 -8.06 11.17
N ALA A 179 11.68 -6.75 11.06
CA ALA A 179 12.05 -5.76 12.06
C ALA A 179 11.44 -6.07 13.44
N LEU A 180 10.14 -6.40 13.50
CA LEU A 180 9.46 -6.80 14.73
C LEU A 180 10.02 -8.09 15.32
N GLY A 181 10.42 -9.06 14.48
CA GLY A 181 11.07 -10.29 14.92
C GLY A 181 12.39 -10.02 15.60
N ALA A 182 13.21 -9.16 15.02
CA ALA A 182 14.50 -8.77 15.57
C ALA A 182 14.36 -8.03 16.92
N ASP A 183 13.37 -7.13 17.06
CA ASP A 183 13.07 -6.46 18.34
C ASP A 183 12.69 -7.45 19.46
N ARG A 184 11.86 -8.43 19.16
CA ARG A 184 11.43 -9.44 20.15
C ARG A 184 12.59 -10.30 20.65
N GLU A 185 13.47 -10.74 19.75
CA GLU A 185 14.62 -11.57 20.11
C GLU A 185 15.63 -10.76 20.96
N ALA A 186 15.83 -9.49 20.66
CA ALA A 186 16.69 -8.61 21.44
C ALA A 186 16.15 -8.42 22.88
N LEU A 187 14.81 -8.26 23.03
CA LEU A 187 14.19 -8.14 24.35
C LEU A 187 14.27 -9.44 25.13
N ALA A 188 14.08 -10.60 24.50
CA ALA A 188 14.20 -11.91 25.12
C ALA A 188 15.65 -12.18 25.61
N GLY A 189 16.64 -11.83 24.77
CA GLY A 189 18.07 -11.97 25.11
C GLY A 189 18.47 -11.11 26.31
N ALA A 190 17.97 -9.86 26.37
CA ALA A 190 18.24 -8.94 27.47
C ALA A 190 17.61 -9.43 28.79
N GLY A 191 16.42 -10.00 28.76
CA GLY A 191 15.76 -10.59 29.92
C GLY A 191 16.47 -11.83 30.46
N GLY A 192 17.00 -12.68 29.55
CA GLY A 192 17.81 -13.87 29.92
C GLY A 192 19.13 -13.48 30.59
N ALA A 193 19.81 -12.44 30.12
CA ALA A 193 21.05 -11.95 30.74
C ALA A 193 20.82 -11.31 32.11
N ALA A 194 19.69 -10.63 32.33
CA ALA A 194 19.30 -10.04 33.62
C ALA A 194 18.90 -11.10 34.64
N GLY A 195 18.36 -12.25 34.21
CA GLY A 195 17.97 -13.38 35.06
C GLY A 195 19.16 -14.19 35.57
N ALA A 196 20.34 -14.11 34.95
CA ALA A 196 21.58 -14.78 35.37
C ALA A 196 22.36 -13.96 36.45
N GLY A 197 21.99 -12.73 36.72
CA GLY A 197 22.62 -11.82 37.68
C GLY A 197 21.67 -11.22 38.69
N GLY A 198 21.24 -12.01 39.70
CA GLY A 198 20.74 -11.52 41.00
C GLY A 198 19.29 -11.05 41.01
N ALA A 199 18.53 -11.69 41.91
CA ALA A 199 17.19 -11.36 42.31
C ALA A 199 17.06 -9.93 42.84
N ALA A 200 16.10 -9.18 42.35
CA ALA A 200 15.19 -8.23 42.99
C ALA A 200 14.73 -7.15 42.02
N GLY A 201 13.49 -7.21 41.62
CA GLY A 201 12.82 -6.14 40.86
C GLY A 201 11.62 -6.69 40.09
N GLY A 202 10.43 -6.34 40.54
CA GLY A 202 9.15 -6.74 39.99
C GLY A 202 9.02 -6.42 38.48
N PRO A 203 7.96 -6.88 37.77
CA PRO A 203 7.79 -6.76 36.34
C PRO A 203 7.57 -5.30 35.94
N GLY A 204 8.69 -4.56 35.87
CA GLY A 204 8.74 -3.24 35.28
C GLY A 204 8.63 -3.36 33.75
N ALA A 205 7.72 -2.59 33.15
CA ALA A 205 7.65 -2.40 31.73
C ALA A 205 9.05 -2.16 31.12
N PRO A 206 9.37 -2.70 29.93
CA PRO A 206 10.69 -2.53 29.32
C PRO A 206 11.02 -1.04 29.25
N ALA A 207 12.18 -0.67 29.79
CA ALA A 207 12.67 0.70 29.85
C ALA A 207 12.69 1.28 28.41
N GLY A 208 11.67 2.04 28.07
CA GLY A 208 11.60 2.74 26.80
C GLY A 208 12.72 3.77 26.75
N VAL A 209 13.63 3.60 25.82
CA VAL A 209 14.56 4.68 25.44
C VAL A 209 13.69 5.86 25.01
N ARG A 210 13.71 6.94 25.76
CA ARG A 210 12.95 8.14 25.45
C ARG A 210 13.52 8.74 24.16
N PHE A 211 12.64 9.23 23.28
CA PHE A 211 13.04 9.89 22.02
C PHE A 211 14.09 11.00 22.27
N GLY A 212 13.98 11.72 23.39
CA GLY A 212 14.96 12.73 23.82
C GLY A 212 16.37 12.18 24.12
N ASP A 213 16.51 10.87 24.45
CA ASP A 213 17.80 10.25 24.70
C ASP A 213 18.54 9.93 23.40
N LEU A 214 17.81 9.76 22.29
CA LEU A 214 18.36 9.62 20.93
C LEU A 214 19.03 10.92 20.45
N LEU A 215 18.48 12.07 20.82
CA LEU A 215 19.02 13.39 20.43
C LEU A 215 20.21 13.83 21.28
N ARG A 216 20.42 13.24 22.48
CA ARG A 216 21.48 13.64 23.43
C ARG A 216 22.79 12.88 23.32
N ALA A 217 22.95 11.98 22.33
CA ALA A 217 24.17 11.18 22.17
C ALA A 217 24.95 11.46 20.87
N PRO A 218 25.33 12.70 20.54
CA PRO A 218 26.13 12.96 19.34
C PRO A 218 27.59 12.44 19.46
N GLY A 219 28.08 12.10 20.68
CA GLY A 219 29.46 11.76 20.94
C GLY A 219 29.89 10.30 20.80
N ARG A 220 29.00 9.36 20.45
CA ARG A 220 29.33 7.93 20.25
C ARG A 220 29.34 7.48 18.78
N LEU A 221 29.54 8.40 17.88
CA LEU A 221 29.58 8.16 16.42
C LEU A 221 30.86 7.50 15.92
N VAL A 222 31.86 7.29 16.78
CA VAL A 222 33.13 6.72 16.41
C VAL A 222 33.35 5.40 17.15
N ALA A 223 32.59 4.38 16.80
CA ALA A 223 33.05 3.02 17.01
C ALA A 223 33.25 2.42 15.63
N ALA A 224 34.49 2.48 15.20
CA ALA A 224 34.99 1.84 14.00
C ALA A 224 34.46 0.41 13.83
N THR A 225 34.26 -0.01 12.56
CA THR A 225 33.86 -1.38 12.16
C THR A 225 32.59 -1.90 12.83
N LEU A 226 31.45 -1.21 12.61
CA LEU A 226 30.15 -1.74 12.98
C LEU A 226 29.78 -2.81 11.94
N PRO A 227 29.84 -4.12 12.26
CA PRO A 227 29.35 -5.12 11.33
C PRO A 227 27.88 -4.83 11.08
N LEU A 228 27.48 -4.84 9.78
CA LEU A 228 26.09 -4.60 9.38
C LEU A 228 25.17 -5.60 10.08
N ASP A 229 23.96 -5.14 10.43
CA ASP A 229 22.91 -6.03 10.92
C ASP A 229 22.16 -6.63 9.71
N PRO A 230 22.30 -7.94 9.42
CA PRO A 230 21.71 -8.52 8.23
C PRO A 230 20.17 -8.43 8.21
N ARG A 231 19.52 -8.39 9.39
CA ARG A 231 18.05 -8.26 9.46
C ARG A 231 17.63 -6.83 9.15
N ALA A 232 18.38 -5.85 9.63
CA ALA A 232 18.12 -4.45 9.28
C ALA A 232 18.40 -4.18 7.80
N VAL A 233 19.46 -4.78 7.23
CA VAL A 233 19.72 -4.74 5.77
C VAL A 233 18.56 -5.37 5.01
N ALA A 234 18.10 -6.56 5.39
CA ALA A 234 16.97 -7.25 4.74
C ALA A 234 15.67 -6.45 4.83
N SER A 235 15.37 -5.87 6.02
CA SER A 235 14.19 -5.01 6.18
C SER A 235 14.28 -3.75 5.32
N GLY A 236 15.47 -3.12 5.25
CA GLY A 236 15.73 -1.99 4.39
C GLY A 236 15.57 -2.34 2.90
N LEU A 237 16.16 -3.48 2.46
CA LEU A 237 16.04 -3.97 1.09
C LEU A 237 14.58 -4.15 0.68
N LEU A 238 13.77 -4.77 1.54
CA LEU A 238 12.35 -5.00 1.27
C LEU A 238 11.55 -3.68 1.23
N LEU A 239 11.86 -2.72 2.09
CA LEU A 239 11.23 -1.39 2.01
C LEU A 239 11.67 -0.63 0.76
N GLY A 240 12.94 -0.73 0.39
CA GLY A 240 13.46 -0.18 -0.87
C GLY A 240 12.79 -0.82 -2.09
N LEU A 241 12.57 -2.14 -2.08
CA LEU A 241 11.77 -2.83 -3.09
C LEU A 241 10.32 -2.31 -3.11
N ALA A 242 9.67 -2.13 -1.95
CA ALA A 242 8.35 -1.52 -1.89
C ALA A 242 8.33 -0.13 -2.56
N ALA A 243 9.38 0.68 -2.36
CA ALA A 243 9.52 1.98 -3.01
C ALA A 243 9.67 1.87 -4.54
N THR A 244 10.22 0.76 -5.07
CA THR A 244 10.28 0.50 -6.52
C THR A 244 8.97 -0.07 -7.10
N ALA A 245 7.93 -0.24 -6.27
CA ALA A 245 6.56 -0.47 -6.71
C ALA A 245 5.70 0.80 -6.52
N ARG A 246 5.91 1.51 -5.38
CA ARG A 246 5.20 2.72 -4.99
C ARG A 246 6.19 3.66 -4.28
N LEU A 247 6.54 4.78 -4.91
CA LEU A 247 7.59 5.70 -4.42
C LEU A 247 7.33 6.19 -2.99
N THR A 248 6.07 6.38 -2.64
CA THR A 248 5.60 6.82 -1.31
C THR A 248 6.03 5.89 -0.18
N MET A 249 6.26 4.59 -0.48
CA MET A 249 6.70 3.60 0.52
C MET A 249 8.10 3.91 1.11
N ALA A 250 8.94 4.67 0.40
CA ALA A 250 10.23 5.12 0.92
C ALA A 250 10.06 5.93 2.22
N PHE A 251 8.97 6.66 2.36
CA PHE A 251 8.64 7.45 3.55
C PHE A 251 8.20 6.60 4.76
N GLY A 252 8.09 5.28 4.61
CA GLY A 252 7.97 4.32 5.73
C GLY A 252 9.26 4.08 6.50
N LEU A 253 10.40 4.57 6.01
CA LEU A 253 11.72 4.41 6.61
C LEU A 253 11.80 4.77 8.11
N PRO A 254 11.14 5.81 8.63
CA PRO A 254 11.15 6.14 10.06
C PRO A 254 10.77 4.97 10.97
N PHE A 255 9.89 4.08 10.53
CA PHE A 255 9.56 2.87 11.28
C PHE A 255 10.79 1.98 11.49
N LEU A 256 11.52 1.65 10.43
CA LEU A 256 12.67 0.76 10.48
C LEU A 256 13.89 1.39 11.21
N LEU A 257 13.98 2.72 11.24
CA LEU A 257 15.01 3.40 12.02
C LEU A 257 14.78 3.24 13.54
N LEU A 258 13.51 3.15 13.96
CA LEU A 258 13.12 3.01 15.37
C LEU A 258 12.94 1.54 15.80
N VAL A 259 12.47 0.67 14.90
CA VAL A 259 12.14 -0.75 15.14
C VAL A 259 13.10 -1.62 14.32
N GLY A 260 13.61 -2.71 14.90
CA GLY A 260 14.47 -3.63 14.14
C GLY A 260 15.58 -4.28 14.96
N GLY A 261 15.41 -4.43 16.26
CA GLY A 261 16.30 -5.18 17.12
C GLY A 261 17.14 -4.35 18.07
N GLY A 262 17.88 -5.08 18.91
CA GLY A 262 18.81 -4.50 19.88
C GLY A 262 20.05 -3.92 19.22
N GLY A 263 20.77 -3.07 19.96
CA GLY A 263 22.00 -2.46 19.51
C GLY A 263 21.89 -0.94 19.28
N ALA A 264 23.01 -0.33 18.94
CA ALA A 264 23.09 1.10 18.72
C ALA A 264 22.25 1.51 17.51
N TRP A 265 21.41 2.53 17.67
CA TRP A 265 20.57 3.05 16.61
C TRP A 265 21.34 3.44 15.33
N PRO A 266 22.61 3.97 15.38
CA PRO A 266 23.34 4.28 14.16
C PRO A 266 23.67 3.06 13.30
N ARG A 267 24.02 1.92 13.94
CA ARG A 267 24.24 0.64 13.23
C ARG A 267 22.98 0.20 12.50
N ARG A 268 21.83 0.22 13.19
CA ARG A 268 20.53 -0.15 12.59
C ARG A 268 20.19 0.79 11.43
N ALA A 269 20.32 2.12 11.65
CA ALA A 269 20.05 3.11 10.62
C ALA A 269 20.94 2.89 9.38
N LEU A 270 22.25 2.72 9.56
CA LEU A 270 23.18 2.46 8.47
C LEU A 270 22.81 1.18 7.72
N SER A 271 22.57 0.09 8.45
CA SER A 271 22.21 -1.20 7.84
C SER A 271 20.91 -1.11 7.04
N THR A 272 19.88 -0.45 7.60
CA THR A 272 18.59 -0.25 6.93
C THR A 272 18.75 0.62 5.68
N LEU A 273 19.49 1.73 5.79
CA LEU A 273 19.74 2.61 4.65
C LEU A 273 20.51 1.89 3.53
N MET A 274 21.56 1.14 3.87
CA MET A 274 22.30 0.36 2.87
C MET A 274 21.40 -0.64 2.15
N GLY A 275 20.51 -1.33 2.87
CA GLY A 275 19.54 -2.23 2.27
C GLY A 275 18.57 -1.48 1.35
N ALA A 276 18.00 -0.37 1.81
CA ALA A 276 16.99 0.39 1.06
C ALA A 276 17.58 1.10 -0.19
N CYS A 277 18.81 1.58 -0.08
CA CYS A 277 19.48 2.27 -1.20
C CYS A 277 19.68 1.36 -2.41
N LEU A 278 19.89 0.06 -2.23
CA LEU A 278 20.18 -0.83 -3.36
C LEU A 278 19.05 -0.87 -4.40
N PRO A 279 17.77 -1.16 -4.06
CA PRO A 279 16.69 -1.11 -5.04
C PRO A 279 16.41 0.30 -5.56
N ILE A 280 16.55 1.33 -4.71
CA ILE A 280 16.34 2.72 -5.12
C ILE A 280 17.38 3.15 -6.15
N LEU A 281 18.66 2.82 -5.95
CA LEU A 281 19.69 3.06 -6.95
C LEU A 281 19.43 2.28 -8.25
N GLY A 282 18.92 1.04 -8.14
CA GLY A 282 18.46 0.27 -9.29
C GLY A 282 17.34 0.98 -10.06
N LEU A 283 16.36 1.56 -9.37
CA LEU A 283 15.30 2.36 -9.98
C LEU A 283 15.86 3.61 -10.69
N LEU A 284 16.75 4.34 -10.05
CA LEU A 284 17.37 5.53 -10.65
C LEU A 284 18.20 5.17 -11.89
N ALA A 285 18.96 4.06 -11.83
CA ALA A 285 19.70 3.55 -12.97
C ALA A 285 18.76 3.11 -14.12
N TYR A 286 17.65 2.45 -13.79
CA TYR A 286 16.62 2.11 -14.76
C TYR A 286 16.04 3.36 -15.44
N ASN A 287 15.69 4.39 -14.67
CA ASN A 287 15.19 5.65 -15.21
C ASN A 287 16.21 6.29 -16.17
N VAL A 288 17.48 6.37 -15.78
CA VAL A 288 18.54 6.90 -16.65
C VAL A 288 18.68 6.09 -17.92
N ALA A 289 18.66 4.75 -17.83
CA ALA A 289 18.79 3.88 -18.99
C ALA A 289 17.61 3.99 -19.96
N THR A 290 16.40 4.24 -19.46
CA THR A 290 15.18 4.27 -20.29
C THR A 290 14.79 5.66 -20.77
N THR A 291 15.11 6.71 -20.01
CA THR A 291 14.64 8.08 -20.27
C THR A 291 15.77 9.11 -20.40
N GLY A 292 17.00 8.74 -20.03
CA GLY A 292 18.11 9.69 -19.92
C GLY A 292 18.05 10.58 -18.67
N HIS A 293 17.04 10.43 -17.80
CA HIS A 293 16.82 11.25 -16.61
C HIS A 293 16.83 10.42 -15.35
N VAL A 294 17.36 10.96 -14.25
CA VAL A 294 17.36 10.31 -12.92
C VAL A 294 15.93 10.14 -12.40
N PHE A 295 15.10 11.17 -12.55
CA PHE A 295 13.67 11.10 -12.28
C PHE A 295 12.89 10.91 -13.57
N HIS A 296 11.96 9.98 -13.57
CA HIS A 296 11.18 9.65 -14.77
C HIS A 296 10.32 10.85 -15.19
N PRO A 297 10.49 11.40 -16.43
CA PRO A 297 9.78 12.62 -16.84
C PRO A 297 8.29 12.40 -17.10
N GLY A 298 7.84 11.15 -17.06
CA GLY A 298 6.47 10.77 -17.37
C GLY A 298 5.42 11.39 -16.47
N TYR A 299 5.70 11.47 -15.17
CA TYR A 299 4.75 12.09 -14.24
C TYR A 299 4.56 13.58 -14.51
N GLU A 300 5.63 14.29 -14.86
CA GLU A 300 5.54 15.71 -15.25
C GLU A 300 4.72 15.90 -16.54
N ALA A 301 4.91 15.02 -17.52
CA ALA A 301 4.15 15.06 -18.76
C ALA A 301 2.67 14.78 -18.53
N LEU A 302 2.34 13.76 -17.71
CA LEU A 302 0.96 13.44 -17.32
C LEU A 302 0.31 14.59 -16.54
N TYR A 303 1.01 15.16 -15.57
CA TYR A 303 0.53 16.32 -14.82
C TYR A 303 0.15 17.47 -15.73
N ARG A 304 1.02 17.83 -16.68
CA ARG A 304 0.74 18.91 -17.65
C ARG A 304 -0.43 18.57 -18.56
N GLN A 305 -0.55 17.34 -18.98
CA GLN A 305 -1.66 16.87 -19.82
C GLN A 305 -2.97 16.91 -19.04
N GLU A 306 -3.03 16.31 -17.85
CA GLU A 306 -4.25 16.24 -17.04
C GLU A 306 -4.72 17.64 -16.63
N THR A 307 -3.83 18.50 -16.15
CA THR A 307 -4.18 19.86 -15.74
C THR A 307 -4.62 20.75 -16.89
N ALA A 308 -4.15 20.50 -18.13
CA ALA A 308 -4.56 21.24 -19.30
C ALA A 308 -5.93 20.81 -19.84
N PHE A 309 -6.23 19.50 -19.81
CA PHE A 309 -7.46 18.96 -20.39
C PHE A 309 -8.61 18.80 -19.39
N TYR A 310 -8.31 18.65 -18.09
CA TYR A 310 -9.32 18.31 -17.07
C TYR A 310 -9.33 19.25 -15.85
N PRO A 311 -9.27 20.57 -16.01
CA PRO A 311 -9.16 21.49 -14.87
C PRO A 311 -10.36 21.46 -13.91
N LEU A 312 -11.50 20.90 -14.33
CA LEU A 312 -12.76 20.90 -13.57
C LEU A 312 -13.47 19.53 -13.60
N LEU A 313 -12.78 18.44 -13.88
CA LEU A 313 -13.44 17.13 -14.06
C LEU A 313 -14.08 16.61 -12.77
N TYR A 314 -13.59 17.05 -11.59
CA TYR A 314 -14.00 16.50 -10.31
C TYR A 314 -14.61 17.57 -9.41
N PRO A 315 -15.81 17.31 -8.84
CA PRO A 315 -16.47 18.26 -7.93
C PRO A 315 -15.69 18.56 -6.65
N TYR A 316 -14.67 17.74 -6.32
CA TYR A 316 -13.92 17.82 -5.07
C TYR A 316 -12.40 17.94 -5.26
N LEU A 317 -11.90 17.75 -6.47
CA LEU A 317 -10.49 17.85 -6.81
C LEU A 317 -10.32 18.91 -7.89
N GLU A 318 -9.64 20.00 -7.56
CA GLU A 318 -9.25 21.02 -8.50
C GLU A 318 -7.81 20.76 -8.93
N TYR A 319 -7.58 20.76 -10.23
CA TYR A 319 -6.24 20.67 -10.81
C TYR A 319 -5.72 22.07 -11.09
N HIS A 320 -4.51 22.33 -10.60
CA HIS A 320 -3.88 23.64 -10.75
C HIS A 320 -2.58 23.50 -11.54
N PRO A 321 -2.55 23.90 -12.84
CA PRO A 321 -1.39 23.75 -13.69
C PRO A 321 -0.13 24.46 -13.21
N ASP A 322 -0.31 25.46 -12.33
CA ASP A 322 0.80 26.28 -11.81
C ASP A 322 1.37 25.78 -10.48
N TRP A 323 0.82 24.70 -9.89
CA TRP A 323 1.27 24.25 -8.57
C TRP A 323 2.41 23.23 -8.62
N GLY A 324 2.46 22.39 -9.62
CA GLY A 324 3.38 21.27 -9.69
C GLY A 324 2.76 19.94 -9.24
N ILE A 325 3.51 18.85 -9.42
CA ILE A 325 3.03 17.49 -9.14
C ILE A 325 2.79 17.29 -7.65
N GLU A 326 3.74 17.75 -6.84
CA GLU A 326 3.72 17.65 -5.38
C GLU A 326 3.70 19.06 -4.80
N ASP A 327 2.57 19.47 -4.22
CA ASP A 327 2.44 20.81 -3.64
C ASP A 327 1.62 20.77 -2.35
N PRO A 328 2.11 21.41 -1.26
CA PRO A 328 1.37 21.48 0.01
C PRO A 328 -0.03 22.11 -0.10
N ARG A 329 -0.29 22.90 -1.12
CA ARG A 329 -1.61 23.54 -1.35
C ARG A 329 -2.70 22.53 -1.69
N TYR A 330 -2.34 21.31 -2.17
CA TYR A 330 -3.30 20.23 -2.37
C TYR A 330 -3.77 19.57 -1.06
N VAL A 331 -3.01 19.70 0.03
CA VAL A 331 -3.30 19.00 1.30
C VAL A 331 -4.73 19.23 1.81
N PRO A 332 -5.31 20.43 1.84
CA PRO A 332 -6.67 20.62 2.37
C PRO A 332 -7.75 19.86 1.60
N GLN A 333 -7.73 19.90 0.26
CA GLN A 333 -8.71 19.20 -0.56
C GLN A 333 -8.52 17.68 -0.47
N ASN A 334 -7.27 17.21 -0.55
CA ASN A 334 -6.95 15.79 -0.52
C ASN A 334 -7.22 15.17 0.86
N LEU A 335 -6.98 15.91 1.94
CA LEU A 335 -7.34 15.50 3.30
C LEU A 335 -8.87 15.36 3.46
N ARG A 336 -9.65 16.27 2.87
CA ARG A 336 -11.10 16.16 2.84
C ARG A 336 -11.55 14.90 2.10
N LEU A 337 -10.96 14.61 0.94
CA LEU A 337 -11.24 13.39 0.20
C LEU A 337 -10.86 12.17 1.04
N MET A 338 -9.63 12.12 1.54
CA MET A 338 -9.10 10.99 2.30
C MET A 338 -9.93 10.66 3.53
N LEU A 339 -10.42 11.66 4.28
CA LEU A 339 -11.08 11.40 5.55
C LEU A 339 -12.60 11.34 5.47
N VAL A 340 -13.24 12.30 4.78
CA VAL A 340 -14.67 12.55 4.99
C VAL A 340 -15.54 12.57 3.73
N ALA A 341 -14.98 12.44 2.52
CA ALA A 341 -15.77 12.45 1.29
C ALA A 341 -16.88 11.39 1.37
N PRO A 342 -18.19 11.78 1.30
CA PRO A 342 -19.28 10.83 1.41
C PRO A 342 -19.55 10.16 0.07
N PRO A 343 -20.34 9.06 0.05
CA PRO A 343 -20.89 8.56 -1.19
C PRO A 343 -21.80 9.62 -1.84
N GLU A 344 -22.06 9.46 -3.12
CA GLU A 344 -22.99 10.31 -3.84
C GLU A 344 -24.42 9.94 -3.47
N ILE A 345 -25.20 10.93 -3.00
CA ILE A 345 -26.63 10.81 -2.74
C ILE A 345 -27.35 11.31 -3.98
N LEU A 346 -28.09 10.42 -4.64
CA LEU A 346 -28.75 10.76 -5.89
C LEU A 346 -30.15 11.34 -5.67
N PRO A 347 -30.57 12.29 -6.55
CA PRO A 347 -31.93 12.83 -6.52
C PRO A 347 -32.97 11.73 -6.77
N PRO A 348 -34.29 11.99 -6.57
CA PRO A 348 -35.36 11.07 -6.95
C PRO A 348 -35.24 10.61 -8.40
N CYS A 349 -35.71 9.37 -8.67
CA CYS A 349 -35.68 8.82 -10.02
C CYS A 349 -36.35 9.76 -11.02
N PRO A 350 -35.79 9.90 -12.22
CA PRO A 350 -36.45 10.66 -13.29
C PRO A 350 -37.85 10.12 -13.65
N ASP A 351 -38.02 8.78 -13.62
CA ASP A 351 -39.30 8.13 -13.75
C ASP A 351 -39.95 7.95 -12.37
N PRO A 352 -41.11 8.59 -12.11
CA PRO A 352 -41.83 8.46 -10.84
C PRO A 352 -42.32 7.03 -10.55
N ALA A 353 -42.46 6.18 -11.58
CA ALA A 353 -42.86 4.79 -11.43
C ALA A 353 -41.68 3.86 -11.08
N ALA A 354 -40.44 4.31 -11.26
CA ALA A 354 -39.24 3.54 -10.92
C ALA A 354 -39.06 3.45 -9.41
N SER A 355 -38.83 2.24 -8.91
CA SER A 355 -38.48 2.01 -7.50
C SER A 355 -36.97 2.12 -7.33
N ARG A 356 -36.52 2.81 -6.26
CA ARG A 356 -35.11 2.86 -5.89
C ARG A 356 -34.61 1.51 -5.39
N ALA A 357 -33.44 1.12 -5.84
CA ALA A 357 -32.75 -0.08 -5.35
C ALA A 357 -31.29 0.21 -5.02
N LEU A 358 -30.72 -0.59 -4.10
CA LEU A 358 -29.37 -0.37 -3.59
C LEU A 358 -28.29 -0.53 -4.66
N PHE A 359 -28.53 -1.41 -5.64
CA PHE A 359 -27.57 -1.76 -6.69
C PHE A 359 -28.12 -1.57 -8.12
N ASP A 360 -29.20 -0.80 -8.28
CA ASP A 360 -29.69 -0.45 -9.60
C ASP A 360 -28.93 0.80 -10.12
N PRO A 361 -28.11 0.67 -11.18
CA PRO A 361 -27.35 1.79 -11.72
C PRO A 361 -28.25 2.91 -12.28
N ALA A 362 -29.48 2.59 -12.68
CA ALA A 362 -30.42 3.57 -13.22
C ALA A 362 -31.05 4.45 -12.13
N CYS A 363 -31.33 3.88 -10.95
CA CYS A 363 -31.96 4.63 -9.86
C CYS A 363 -31.56 4.13 -8.45
N PRO A 364 -30.29 4.31 -8.02
CA PRO A 364 -29.87 3.91 -6.69
C PRO A 364 -30.20 4.96 -5.64
N TRP A 365 -30.13 4.56 -4.36
CA TRP A 365 -30.16 5.48 -3.23
C TRP A 365 -28.83 6.21 -3.07
N LEU A 366 -27.73 5.42 -3.16
CA LEU A 366 -26.37 5.84 -2.96
C LEU A 366 -25.49 5.19 -4.03
N ARG A 367 -24.51 5.93 -4.52
CA ARG A 367 -23.52 5.44 -5.46
C ARG A 367 -22.11 5.77 -4.94
N PRO A 368 -21.11 4.91 -5.14
CA PRO A 368 -19.73 5.30 -4.93
C PRO A 368 -19.39 6.47 -5.85
N ARG A 369 -18.48 7.31 -5.39
CA ARG A 369 -17.90 8.39 -6.17
C ARG A 369 -16.72 7.85 -6.95
N ASP A 370 -16.57 8.26 -8.18
CA ASP A 370 -15.45 7.89 -9.05
C ASP A 370 -14.11 8.52 -8.62
N ASP A 371 -14.15 9.71 -7.99
CA ASP A 371 -12.98 10.36 -7.39
C ASP A 371 -12.56 9.76 -6.04
N GLY A 372 -13.37 8.86 -5.47
CA GLY A 372 -13.11 8.17 -4.21
C GLY A 372 -13.97 8.63 -3.04
N MET A 373 -13.82 7.96 -1.91
CA MET A 373 -14.58 8.21 -0.68
C MET A 373 -13.68 8.13 0.55
N GLY A 374 -14.07 8.88 1.59
CA GLY A 374 -13.30 9.03 2.80
C GLY A 374 -13.24 7.78 3.67
N LEU A 375 -12.09 7.60 4.34
CA LEU A 375 -11.80 6.47 5.23
C LEU A 375 -12.78 6.34 6.37
N LEU A 376 -13.32 7.46 6.89
CA LEU A 376 -14.30 7.44 7.99
C LEU A 376 -15.64 6.83 7.59
N PHE A 377 -15.97 6.80 6.30
CA PHE A 377 -17.13 6.10 5.79
C PHE A 377 -16.80 4.67 5.34
N VAL A 378 -15.74 4.51 4.56
CA VAL A 378 -15.39 3.23 3.91
C VAL A 378 -14.83 2.22 4.89
N SER A 379 -13.96 2.66 5.80
CA SER A 379 -13.20 1.78 6.72
C SER A 379 -13.05 2.42 8.11
N PRO A 380 -14.18 2.75 8.81
CA PRO A 380 -14.12 3.46 10.09
C PRO A 380 -13.39 2.69 11.20
N ALA A 381 -13.16 1.38 11.05
CA ALA A 381 -12.36 0.61 12.00
C ALA A 381 -10.89 1.10 12.07
N TRP A 382 -10.40 1.89 11.12
CA TRP A 382 -9.13 2.61 11.26
C TRP A 382 -9.11 3.55 12.46
N LEU A 383 -10.25 4.07 12.93
CA LEU A 383 -10.35 4.87 14.15
C LEU A 383 -9.88 4.12 15.42
N LEU A 384 -9.89 2.79 15.40
CA LEU A 384 -9.36 1.98 16.50
C LEU A 384 -7.86 2.20 16.71
N ALA A 385 -7.13 2.67 15.68
CA ALA A 385 -5.73 3.08 15.81
C ALA A 385 -5.53 4.21 16.83
N LEU A 386 -6.52 5.08 17.04
CA LEU A 386 -6.45 6.14 18.07
C LEU A 386 -6.20 5.58 19.47
N ALA A 387 -6.85 4.44 19.82
CA ALA A 387 -6.55 3.75 21.07
C ALA A 387 -5.14 3.14 21.04
N GLY A 388 -4.62 2.79 19.87
CA GLY A 388 -3.24 2.34 19.64
C GLY A 388 -2.18 3.39 19.94
N LEU A 389 -2.50 4.68 19.84
CA LEU A 389 -1.55 5.78 20.05
C LEU A 389 -1.05 5.91 21.49
N ARG A 390 -1.68 5.25 22.47
CA ARG A 390 -1.18 5.24 23.85
C ARG A 390 0.24 4.68 23.89
N GLY A 391 1.20 5.50 24.24
CA GLY A 391 2.62 5.15 24.22
C GLY A 391 3.40 5.88 23.13
N TYR A 392 2.75 6.76 22.34
CA TYR A 392 3.46 7.68 21.45
C TYR A 392 4.52 8.47 22.23
N GLY A 393 5.70 8.62 21.66
CA GLY A 393 6.87 9.21 22.30
C GLY A 393 7.58 8.34 23.36
N ARG A 394 6.94 7.25 23.83
CA ARG A 394 7.51 6.31 24.82
C ARG A 394 7.86 4.95 24.21
N SER A 395 7.04 4.46 23.30
CA SER A 395 7.24 3.20 22.60
C SER A 395 7.81 3.47 21.20
N ARG A 396 8.98 2.90 20.90
CA ARG A 396 9.61 3.01 19.56
C ARG A 396 8.70 2.46 18.46
N LEU A 397 8.00 1.37 18.74
CA LEU A 397 7.05 0.76 17.80
C LEU A 397 5.90 1.72 17.47
N VAL A 398 5.24 2.27 18.49
CA VAL A 398 4.10 3.18 18.28
C VAL A 398 4.58 4.46 17.60
N THR A 399 5.69 5.04 18.07
CA THR A 399 6.25 6.26 17.48
C THR A 399 6.68 6.03 16.03
N GLY A 400 7.35 4.91 15.75
CA GLY A 400 7.76 4.54 14.39
C GLY A 400 6.58 4.34 13.45
N ALA A 401 5.53 3.65 13.90
CA ALA A 401 4.32 3.45 13.11
C ALA A 401 3.61 4.77 12.81
N VAL A 402 3.48 5.65 13.81
CA VAL A 402 2.88 6.99 13.59
C VAL A 402 3.69 7.81 12.60
N LEU A 403 5.03 7.85 12.76
CA LEU A 403 5.89 8.60 11.86
C LEU A 403 5.81 8.06 10.41
N ALA A 404 5.77 6.74 10.23
CA ALA A 404 5.60 6.14 8.90
C ALA A 404 4.24 6.49 8.29
N VAL A 405 3.14 6.34 9.05
CA VAL A 405 1.80 6.71 8.57
C VAL A 405 1.74 8.18 8.17
N VAL A 406 2.22 9.08 9.04
CA VAL A 406 2.15 10.52 8.80
C VAL A 406 3.03 10.93 7.61
N SER A 407 4.26 10.43 7.51
CA SER A 407 5.16 10.79 6.41
C SER A 407 4.68 10.30 5.05
N ILE A 408 4.15 9.06 4.97
CA ILE A 408 3.56 8.54 3.72
C ILE A 408 2.30 9.34 3.38
N ALA A 409 1.35 9.45 4.32
CA ALA A 409 0.10 10.16 4.07
C ALA A 409 0.32 11.63 3.68
N LEU A 410 1.33 12.31 4.24
CA LEU A 410 1.64 13.69 3.88
C LEU A 410 2.06 13.81 2.41
N VAL A 411 2.90 12.89 1.93
CA VAL A 411 3.33 12.88 0.52
C VAL A 411 2.13 12.55 -0.39
N ASP A 412 1.33 11.55 -0.05
CA ASP A 412 0.10 11.23 -0.79
C ASP A 412 -0.85 12.44 -0.86
N LEU A 413 -0.97 13.20 0.24
CA LEU A 413 -1.82 14.40 0.30
C LEU A 413 -1.27 15.60 -0.48
N MET A 414 0.03 15.65 -0.74
CA MET A 414 0.65 16.70 -1.55
C MET A 414 0.57 16.43 -3.05
N HIS A 415 0.23 15.20 -3.46
CA HIS A 415 0.15 14.81 -4.87
C HIS A 415 -1.08 15.43 -5.54
N PHE A 416 -0.90 15.94 -6.77
CA PHE A 416 -1.96 16.63 -7.52
C PHE A 416 -3.18 15.74 -7.79
N SER A 417 -2.95 14.48 -8.17
CA SER A 417 -3.99 13.51 -8.50
C SER A 417 -4.19 12.54 -7.33
N GLN A 418 -5.42 12.40 -6.88
CA GLN A 418 -5.78 11.41 -5.85
C GLN A 418 -6.30 10.10 -6.44
N GLY A 419 -6.19 9.97 -7.74
CA GLY A 419 -6.67 8.84 -8.51
C GLY A 419 -8.08 9.05 -9.03
N TRP A 420 -8.40 8.35 -10.09
CA TRP A 420 -9.70 8.36 -10.75
C TRP A 420 -10.23 6.93 -10.91
N VAL A 421 -11.57 6.82 -10.96
CA VAL A 421 -12.28 5.56 -11.04
C VAL A 421 -11.78 4.62 -9.94
N GLN A 422 -12.05 5.03 -8.69
CA GLN A 422 -11.62 4.28 -7.52
C GLN A 422 -12.76 4.15 -6.51
N PHE A 423 -12.80 3.01 -5.81
CA PHE A 423 -13.60 2.87 -4.60
C PHE A 423 -12.77 3.20 -3.37
N GLY A 424 -13.30 4.10 -2.53
CA GLY A 424 -12.60 4.55 -1.33
C GLY A 424 -11.40 5.45 -1.65
N TYR A 425 -10.44 5.49 -0.74
CA TYR A 425 -9.19 6.23 -0.90
C TYR A 425 -8.03 5.25 -1.08
N ARG A 426 -7.67 4.95 -2.34
CA ARG A 426 -6.72 3.87 -2.68
C ARG A 426 -5.33 4.09 -2.10
N PHE A 427 -4.86 5.34 -1.95
CA PHE A 427 -3.54 5.64 -1.39
C PHE A 427 -3.43 5.27 0.09
N SER A 428 -4.56 5.02 0.79
CA SER A 428 -4.49 4.45 2.13
C SER A 428 -3.79 3.09 2.18
N ASN A 429 -3.70 2.37 1.09
CA ASN A 429 -2.93 1.13 0.98
C ASN A 429 -1.43 1.34 1.24
N ASP A 430 -0.88 2.52 0.96
CA ASP A 430 0.54 2.83 1.14
C ASP A 430 0.91 2.90 2.63
N PHE A 431 0.07 3.46 3.47
CA PHE A 431 0.31 3.53 4.93
C PHE A 431 -0.42 2.44 5.73
N ALA A 432 -1.31 1.66 5.09
CA ALA A 432 -2.09 0.62 5.76
C ALA A 432 -1.24 -0.41 6.54
N PRO A 433 -0.06 -0.89 6.07
CA PRO A 433 0.76 -1.80 6.83
C PRO A 433 1.17 -1.27 8.22
N PHE A 434 1.48 0.02 8.31
CA PHE A 434 1.86 0.68 9.57
C PHE A 434 0.64 1.05 10.41
N LEU A 435 -0.44 1.50 9.79
CA LEU A 435 -1.69 1.83 10.46
C LEU A 435 -2.35 0.58 11.08
N LEU A 436 -2.19 -0.59 10.44
CA LEU A 436 -2.64 -1.88 10.96
C LEU A 436 -2.01 -2.23 12.31
N LEU A 437 -0.73 -1.88 12.52
CA LEU A 437 -0.07 -2.10 13.81
C LEU A 437 -0.76 -1.31 14.91
N LEU A 438 -1.07 -0.05 14.65
CA LEU A 438 -1.76 0.84 15.60
C LEU A 438 -3.21 0.38 15.84
N ALA A 439 -3.92 0.00 14.78
CA ALA A 439 -5.28 -0.52 14.87
C ALA A 439 -5.33 -1.84 15.66
N GLY A 440 -4.40 -2.77 15.42
CA GLY A 440 -4.27 -4.01 16.16
C GLY A 440 -4.01 -3.78 17.65
N LEU A 441 -3.10 -2.86 17.99
CA LEU A 441 -2.87 -2.45 19.39
C LEU A 441 -4.09 -1.79 20.02
N GLY A 442 -4.82 -1.00 19.25
CA GLY A 442 -6.06 -0.36 19.68
C GLY A 442 -7.17 -1.37 19.96
N MET A 443 -7.37 -2.32 19.04
CA MET A 443 -8.33 -3.43 19.22
C MET A 443 -8.00 -4.27 20.45
N GLU A 444 -6.72 -4.58 20.70
CA GLU A 444 -6.28 -5.31 21.88
C GLU A 444 -6.64 -4.56 23.17
N ARG A 445 -6.37 -3.27 23.22
CA ARG A 445 -6.64 -2.42 24.41
C ARG A 445 -8.13 -2.23 24.68
N LEU A 446 -8.91 -2.09 23.62
CA LEU A 446 -10.37 -1.92 23.76
C LEU A 446 -11.06 -3.26 24.05
N GLY A 447 -10.48 -4.38 23.63
CA GLY A 447 -11.05 -5.71 23.65
C GLY A 447 -11.72 -6.07 22.31
N PRO A 448 -11.24 -7.10 21.60
CA PRO A 448 -11.68 -7.45 20.25
C PRO A 448 -13.15 -7.88 20.15
N GLY A 449 -13.73 -8.36 21.26
CA GLY A 449 -15.14 -8.78 21.34
C GLY A 449 -16.10 -7.66 21.72
N ARG A 450 -15.65 -6.44 21.96
CA ARG A 450 -16.56 -5.34 22.31
C ARG A 450 -17.44 -4.92 21.14
N PRO A 451 -18.72 -4.59 21.38
CA PRO A 451 -19.65 -4.17 20.32
C PRO A 451 -19.13 -3.04 19.46
N LEU A 452 -18.44 -2.05 20.04
CA LEU A 452 -17.82 -0.95 19.29
C LEU A 452 -16.79 -1.48 18.27
N VAL A 453 -15.89 -2.38 18.68
CA VAL A 453 -14.84 -2.92 17.80
C VAL A 453 -15.47 -3.74 16.69
N LEU A 454 -16.36 -4.66 17.04
CA LEU A 454 -17.05 -5.53 16.07
C LEU A 454 -17.96 -4.73 15.15
N GLY A 455 -18.66 -3.71 15.66
CA GLY A 455 -19.53 -2.84 14.86
C GLY A 455 -18.76 -2.03 13.82
N LEU A 456 -17.61 -1.42 14.19
CA LEU A 456 -16.77 -0.70 13.25
C LEU A 456 -16.16 -1.62 12.19
N VAL A 457 -15.73 -2.82 12.58
CA VAL A 457 -15.19 -3.82 11.63
C VAL A 457 -16.29 -4.31 10.71
N ALA A 458 -17.46 -4.66 11.21
CA ALA A 458 -18.60 -5.11 10.41
C ALA A 458 -19.06 -4.04 9.41
N TRP A 459 -19.17 -2.78 9.86
CA TRP A 459 -19.45 -1.65 8.96
C TRP A 459 -18.41 -1.57 7.83
N SER A 460 -17.13 -1.60 8.19
CA SER A 460 -16.05 -1.54 7.21
C SER A 460 -16.15 -2.68 6.17
N VAL A 461 -16.44 -3.91 6.60
CA VAL A 461 -16.61 -5.06 5.69
C VAL A 461 -17.83 -4.87 4.79
N VAL A 462 -18.98 -4.45 5.32
CA VAL A 462 -20.20 -4.25 4.56
C VAL A 462 -20.04 -3.15 3.51
N VAL A 463 -19.41 -2.03 3.87
CA VAL A 463 -19.21 -0.92 2.93
C VAL A 463 -18.18 -1.29 1.84
N ASN A 464 -17.12 -2.03 2.18
CA ASN A 464 -16.17 -2.50 1.17
C ASN A 464 -16.82 -3.55 0.23
N TRP A 465 -17.65 -4.45 0.76
CA TRP A 465 -18.46 -5.34 -0.08
C TRP A 465 -19.37 -4.56 -1.03
N TRP A 466 -20.08 -3.54 -0.52
CA TRP A 466 -20.94 -2.65 -1.32
C TRP A 466 -20.14 -1.99 -2.44
N GLY A 467 -18.93 -1.48 -2.15
CA GLY A 467 -18.05 -0.89 -3.15
C GLY A 467 -17.56 -1.86 -4.21
N VAL A 468 -17.24 -3.09 -3.81
CA VAL A 468 -16.85 -4.17 -4.74
C VAL A 468 -17.99 -4.51 -5.70
N VAL A 469 -19.24 -4.62 -5.21
CA VAL A 469 -20.40 -4.88 -6.06
C VAL A 469 -20.62 -3.72 -7.04
N TRP A 470 -20.52 -2.48 -6.56
CA TRP A 470 -20.66 -1.30 -7.42
C TRP A 470 -19.56 -1.18 -8.46
N GLY A 471 -18.29 -1.45 -8.09
CA GLY A 471 -17.18 -1.42 -9.05
C GLY A 471 -17.43 -2.33 -10.24
N ARG A 472 -17.96 -3.54 -9.99
CA ARG A 472 -18.38 -4.44 -11.07
C ARG A 472 -19.56 -3.90 -11.88
N THR A 473 -20.58 -3.38 -11.21
CA THR A 473 -21.80 -2.86 -11.86
C THR A 473 -21.49 -1.68 -12.78
N LEU A 474 -20.52 -0.86 -12.41
CA LEU A 474 -20.09 0.32 -13.17
C LEU A 474 -18.98 0.02 -14.18
N GLY A 475 -18.42 -1.18 -14.17
CA GLY A 475 -17.30 -1.56 -15.04
C GLY A 475 -15.98 -0.83 -14.70
N TRP A 476 -15.76 -0.55 -13.42
CA TRP A 476 -14.59 0.18 -12.92
C TRP A 476 -13.34 -0.67 -12.85
#